data_1e7d2643ad8ab8ea4cd36e72bdb566ac
#
_entry.id   1e7d2643ad8ab8ea4cd36e72bdb566ac
#
_cell.length_a   1.000
_cell.length_b   1.000
_cell.length_c   1.000
_cell.angle_alpha   90.00
_cell.angle_beta   90.00
_cell.angle_gamma   90.00
#
_symmetry.space_group_name_H-M   'P 1'
#
loop_
_entity.id
_entity.type
_entity.pdbx_description
1 polymer ?
#
loop_
_entity_poly.entity_id
_entity_poly.type
_entity_poly.pdbx_seq_one_letter_code
_entity_poly.pdbx_strand_id
1 'polypeptide(L)'
;MAITYPRAFPQTIRWARSTFSLPRGNAVNQLNNGAVQAMEVSEPLWSAVFETEPLIWSDRRTWEAWERTLRGGAQAFVGYDWVGSYPIAYGVAAASLTKAAGGAWTGTGTITARTAFTITMSDLPANYQAKAGDRLSYEWGLGRAYHEVVEGVAANSSGVITVTVEPYLREPYPSTSTTVTLIRAPIILKMVPNTWSAPDDIGKQRISFEAVQVI
;
A
#
# COMPACT_ATOMS: atom_id res chain seq x y z
N MET A 1 -23.98 -13.34 -11.25
CA MET A 1 -22.92 -12.36 -11.50
C MET A 1 -21.59 -13.02 -11.16
N ALA A 2 -20.60 -12.99 -12.05
CA ALA A 2 -19.29 -13.60 -11.77
C ALA A 2 -18.51 -12.72 -10.77
N ILE A 3 -17.75 -13.35 -9.87
CA ILE A 3 -16.87 -12.64 -8.94
C ILE A 3 -15.59 -12.26 -9.69
N THR A 4 -15.23 -10.97 -9.66
CA THR A 4 -13.99 -10.47 -10.25
C THR A 4 -12.89 -10.35 -9.20
N TYR A 5 -11.65 -10.62 -9.61
CA TYR A 5 -10.44 -10.49 -8.79
C TYR A 5 -9.44 -9.53 -9.42
N PRO A 6 -8.62 -8.82 -8.64
CA PRO A 6 -8.60 -8.79 -7.18
C PRO A 6 -9.88 -8.17 -6.60
N ARG A 7 -10.37 -8.74 -5.50
CA ARG A 7 -11.62 -8.33 -4.90
C ARG A 7 -11.45 -7.14 -3.97
N ALA A 8 -12.35 -6.14 -4.03
CA ALA A 8 -12.36 -5.06 -3.05
C ALA A 8 -12.85 -5.55 -1.69
N PHE A 9 -12.47 -4.84 -0.62
CA PHE A 9 -13.07 -5.02 0.70
C PHE A 9 -14.59 -4.81 0.66
N PRO A 10 -15.37 -5.52 1.48
CA PRO A 10 -16.77 -5.18 1.71
C PRO A 10 -16.85 -3.73 2.17
N GLN A 11 -17.74 -2.95 1.58
CA GLN A 11 -17.96 -1.56 1.98
C GLN A 11 -18.53 -1.54 3.42
N THR A 12 -18.25 -0.51 4.18
CA THR A 12 -18.86 -0.24 5.50
C THR A 12 -18.13 -0.73 6.75
N ILE A 13 -16.82 -0.93 6.72
CA ILE A 13 -16.11 -1.29 7.96
C ILE A 13 -15.21 -0.16 8.45
N ARG A 14 -15.23 0.02 9.77
CA ARG A 14 -14.23 0.76 10.49
C ARG A 14 -13.11 -0.18 10.92
N TRP A 15 -11.89 0.25 10.71
CA TRP A 15 -10.70 -0.49 11.11
C TRP A 15 -10.24 -0.03 12.48
N ALA A 16 -10.04 -0.98 13.39
CA ALA A 16 -9.40 -0.73 14.67
C ALA A 16 -7.87 -0.72 14.51
N ARG A 17 -7.37 -1.55 13.58
CA ARG A 17 -5.94 -1.64 13.27
C ARG A 17 -5.72 -1.93 11.81
N SER A 18 -4.78 -1.20 11.22
CA SER A 18 -4.22 -1.47 9.90
C SER A 18 -2.73 -1.20 9.99
N THR A 19 -1.93 -2.25 10.02
CA THR A 19 -0.48 -2.14 10.16
C THR A 19 0.18 -2.71 8.94
N PHE A 20 1.05 -1.92 8.32
CA PHE A 20 1.88 -2.33 7.19
C PHE A 20 3.33 -2.40 7.61
N SER A 21 4.00 -3.49 7.30
CA SER A 21 5.42 -3.71 7.55
C SER A 21 6.11 -4.24 6.30
N LEU A 22 7.40 -3.94 6.18
CA LEU A 22 8.23 -4.40 5.08
C LEU A 22 9.31 -5.32 5.65
N PRO A 23 9.01 -6.60 5.93
CA PRO A 23 10.01 -7.54 6.41
C PRO A 23 11.08 -7.76 5.35
N ARG A 24 12.34 -7.76 5.76
CA ARG A 24 13.50 -8.03 4.90
C ARG A 24 14.13 -9.35 5.30
N GLY A 25 14.36 -10.21 4.34
CA GLY A 25 15.14 -11.43 4.53
C GLY A 25 16.62 -11.11 4.38
N ASN A 26 17.31 -10.86 5.50
CA ASN A 26 18.75 -10.60 5.53
C ASN A 26 19.48 -11.82 6.06
N ALA A 27 20.50 -12.30 5.34
CA ALA A 27 21.49 -13.19 5.89
C ALA A 27 22.60 -12.36 6.55
N VAL A 28 22.86 -12.64 7.83
CA VAL A 28 23.91 -11.95 8.59
C VAL A 28 25.00 -12.96 8.90
N ASN A 29 26.22 -12.66 8.52
CA ASN A 29 27.40 -13.46 8.85
C ASN A 29 28.39 -12.62 9.67
N GLN A 30 28.86 -13.17 10.79
CA GLN A 30 29.88 -12.54 11.60
C GLN A 30 31.23 -13.16 11.25
N LEU A 31 32.16 -12.34 10.80
CA LEU A 31 33.53 -12.77 10.51
C LEU A 31 34.36 -12.91 11.81
N ASN A 32 35.40 -13.73 11.78
CA ASN A 32 36.29 -13.97 12.93
C ASN A 32 36.98 -12.70 13.47
N ASN A 33 37.03 -11.64 12.67
CA ASN A 33 37.58 -10.33 13.09
C ASN A 33 36.52 -9.41 13.74
N GLY A 34 35.31 -9.92 14.00
CA GLY A 34 34.21 -9.16 14.60
C GLY A 34 33.39 -8.30 13.60
N ALA A 35 33.79 -8.25 12.34
CA ALA A 35 33.01 -7.54 11.33
C ALA A 35 31.71 -8.30 11.00
N VAL A 36 30.61 -7.56 10.83
CA VAL A 36 29.30 -8.09 10.45
C VAL A 36 29.07 -7.83 8.97
N GLN A 37 28.83 -8.87 8.21
CA GLN A 37 28.42 -8.79 6.81
C GLN A 37 26.93 -9.16 6.70
N ALA A 38 26.13 -8.25 6.18
CA ALA A 38 24.71 -8.47 5.93
C ALA A 38 24.44 -8.43 4.41
N MET A 39 23.65 -9.38 3.93
CA MET A 39 23.21 -9.47 2.53
C MET A 39 21.72 -9.70 2.51
N GLU A 40 20.99 -8.93 1.67
CA GLU A 40 19.58 -9.16 1.41
C GLU A 40 19.44 -10.42 0.53
N VAL A 41 18.68 -11.42 1.02
CA VAL A 41 18.55 -12.75 0.38
C VAL A 41 17.23 -12.87 -0.37
N SER A 42 16.25 -12.07 0.00
CA SER A 42 14.92 -12.07 -0.65
C SER A 42 14.43 -10.67 -0.89
N GLU A 43 13.69 -10.51 -1.99
CA GLU A 43 13.01 -9.25 -2.27
C GLU A 43 11.99 -8.93 -1.16
N PRO A 44 12.00 -7.70 -0.62
CA PRO A 44 11.07 -7.32 0.42
C PRO A 44 9.66 -7.20 -0.12
N LEU A 45 8.70 -7.84 0.55
CA LEU A 45 7.27 -7.78 0.27
C LEU A 45 6.53 -7.15 1.44
N TRP A 46 5.57 -6.30 1.15
CA TRP A 46 4.72 -5.74 2.18
C TRP A 46 3.86 -6.81 2.83
N SER A 47 3.85 -6.80 4.16
CA SER A 47 2.97 -7.59 5.01
C SER A 47 2.00 -6.64 5.71
N ALA A 48 0.74 -7.04 5.80
CA ALA A 48 -0.31 -6.24 6.42
C ALA A 48 -1.07 -7.05 7.47
N VAL A 49 -1.41 -6.40 8.58
CA VAL A 49 -2.30 -6.95 9.61
C VAL A 49 -3.52 -6.04 9.68
N PHE A 50 -4.68 -6.64 9.53
CA PHE A 50 -5.97 -5.95 9.58
C PHE A 50 -6.79 -6.43 10.77
N GLU A 51 -7.38 -5.50 11.51
CA GLU A 51 -8.34 -5.77 12.57
C GLU A 51 -9.48 -4.77 12.47
N THR A 52 -10.72 -5.26 12.48
CA THR A 52 -11.92 -4.42 12.43
C THR A 52 -12.29 -3.88 13.81
N GLU A 53 -13.04 -2.77 13.87
CA GLU A 53 -13.85 -2.48 15.04
C GLU A 53 -14.87 -3.60 15.27
N PRO A 54 -15.45 -3.70 16.48
CA PRO A 54 -16.47 -4.72 16.78
C PRO A 54 -17.67 -4.62 15.83
N LEU A 55 -17.91 -5.68 15.08
CA LEU A 55 -18.97 -5.78 14.06
C LEU A 55 -20.26 -6.32 14.64
N ILE A 56 -21.38 -5.86 14.11
CA ILE A 56 -22.68 -6.52 14.32
C ILE A 56 -22.74 -7.80 13.47
N TRP A 57 -23.62 -8.73 13.82
CA TRP A 57 -23.71 -10.04 13.19
C TRP A 57 -23.91 -10.01 11.66
N SER A 58 -24.68 -9.05 11.14
CA SER A 58 -24.93 -8.91 9.70
C SER A 58 -23.67 -8.54 8.92
N ASP A 59 -22.89 -7.58 9.45
CA ASP A 59 -21.64 -7.15 8.84
C ASP A 59 -20.59 -8.25 8.89
N ARG A 60 -20.53 -8.95 10.04
CA ARG A 60 -19.66 -10.11 10.20
C ARG A 60 -19.94 -11.18 9.13
N ARG A 61 -21.22 -11.55 8.91
CA ARG A 61 -21.59 -12.52 7.87
C ARG A 61 -21.20 -12.07 6.47
N THR A 62 -21.27 -10.78 6.19
CA THR A 62 -20.83 -10.22 4.92
C THR A 62 -19.31 -10.41 4.74
N TRP A 63 -18.54 -10.23 5.81
CA TRP A 63 -17.10 -10.44 5.80
C TRP A 63 -16.71 -11.92 5.69
N GLU A 64 -17.39 -12.80 6.39
CA GLU A 64 -17.21 -14.26 6.26
C GLU A 64 -17.49 -14.73 4.83
N ALA A 65 -18.58 -14.21 4.24
CA ALA A 65 -18.89 -14.52 2.84
C ALA A 65 -17.83 -13.99 1.87
N TRP A 66 -17.27 -12.83 2.15
CA TRP A 66 -16.15 -12.27 1.39
C TRP A 66 -14.89 -13.12 1.53
N GLU A 67 -14.51 -13.50 2.75
CA GLU A 67 -13.36 -14.36 3.02
C GLU A 67 -13.45 -15.68 2.26
N ARG A 68 -14.60 -16.37 2.33
CA ARG A 68 -14.82 -17.64 1.61
C ARG A 68 -14.57 -17.53 0.10
N THR A 69 -14.77 -16.33 -0.49
CA THR A 69 -14.45 -16.12 -1.90
C THR A 69 -12.96 -16.00 -2.17
N LEU A 70 -12.15 -15.69 -1.17
CA LEU A 70 -10.69 -15.67 -1.28
C LEU A 70 -10.07 -17.08 -1.26
N ARG A 71 -10.87 -18.11 -0.96
CA ARG A 71 -10.47 -19.52 -1.04
C ARG A 71 -9.20 -19.82 -0.25
N GLY A 72 -9.15 -19.37 1.02
CA GLY A 72 -7.98 -19.60 1.89
C GLY A 72 -6.70 -18.90 1.43
N GLY A 73 -6.82 -17.75 0.77
CA GLY A 73 -5.67 -16.99 0.25
C GLY A 73 -5.27 -17.33 -1.19
N ALA A 74 -5.98 -18.23 -1.88
CA ALA A 74 -5.71 -18.51 -3.29
C ALA A 74 -6.02 -17.30 -4.19
N GLN A 75 -7.02 -16.51 -3.83
CA GLN A 75 -7.45 -15.33 -4.57
C GLN A 75 -6.97 -14.04 -3.91
N ALA A 76 -6.65 -13.05 -4.74
CA ALA A 76 -6.15 -11.76 -4.29
C ALA A 76 -7.29 -10.77 -4.03
N PHE A 77 -6.99 -9.78 -3.18
CA PHE A 77 -7.86 -8.64 -2.91
C PHE A 77 -7.09 -7.32 -2.94
N VAL A 78 -7.81 -6.22 -3.08
CA VAL A 78 -7.24 -4.87 -3.03
C VAL A 78 -7.33 -4.38 -1.59
N GLY A 79 -6.17 -4.09 -0.99
CA GLY A 79 -6.06 -3.48 0.32
C GLY A 79 -5.58 -2.04 0.24
N TYR A 80 -5.66 -1.36 1.37
CA TYR A 80 -5.16 0.01 1.57
C TYR A 80 -4.54 0.11 2.96
N ASP A 81 -3.51 0.91 3.09
CA ASP A 81 -3.09 1.38 4.41
C ASP A 81 -4.06 2.46 4.89
N TRP A 82 -4.94 2.10 5.84
CA TRP A 82 -5.96 3.02 6.35
C TRP A 82 -5.37 4.13 7.21
N VAL A 83 -4.24 3.89 7.85
CA VAL A 83 -3.51 4.90 8.62
C VAL A 83 -2.77 5.84 7.68
N GLY A 84 -2.11 5.29 6.66
CA GLY A 84 -1.39 6.03 5.61
C GLY A 84 -2.27 6.34 4.38
N SER A 85 -3.58 6.50 4.55
CA SER A 85 -4.51 6.74 3.43
C SER A 85 -4.29 8.06 2.69
N TYR A 86 -3.72 9.05 3.37
CA TYR A 86 -3.50 10.40 2.84
C TYR A 86 -2.06 10.83 3.07
N PRO A 87 -1.51 11.69 2.20
CA PRO A 87 -0.20 12.28 2.40
C PRO A 87 -0.11 13.00 3.74
N ILE A 88 0.95 12.74 4.49
CA ILE A 88 1.14 13.18 5.88
C ILE A 88 1.04 14.70 6.02
N ALA A 89 1.57 15.45 5.03
CA ALA A 89 1.56 16.92 5.09
C ALA A 89 0.15 17.54 5.03
N TYR A 90 -0.84 16.82 4.47
CA TYR A 90 -2.16 17.38 4.17
C TYR A 90 -3.31 16.63 4.83
N GLY A 91 -3.12 15.35 5.18
CA GLY A 91 -4.20 14.52 5.67
C GLY A 91 -5.38 14.50 4.69
N VAL A 92 -6.61 14.52 5.22
CA VAL A 92 -7.84 14.52 4.39
C VAL A 92 -7.98 15.74 3.47
N ALA A 93 -7.33 16.87 3.80
CA ALA A 93 -7.32 18.07 2.96
C ALA A 93 -6.60 17.86 1.60
N ALA A 94 -5.82 16.79 1.48
CA ALA A 94 -5.20 16.40 0.20
C ALA A 94 -6.23 16.27 -0.93
N ALA A 95 -7.44 15.80 -0.63
CA ALA A 95 -8.51 15.63 -1.61
C ALA A 95 -9.07 16.95 -2.18
N SER A 96 -8.77 18.10 -1.57
CA SER A 96 -9.20 19.43 -2.02
C SER A 96 -8.10 20.24 -2.70
N LEU A 97 -6.91 19.68 -2.87
CA LEU A 97 -5.82 20.35 -3.56
C LEU A 97 -6.08 20.50 -5.06
N THR A 98 -5.39 21.48 -5.66
CA THR A 98 -5.42 21.73 -7.11
C THR A 98 -4.07 21.42 -7.73
N LYS A 99 -4.07 20.89 -8.96
CA LYS A 99 -2.84 20.66 -9.72
C LYS A 99 -2.14 21.98 -10.05
N ALA A 100 -0.82 21.94 -10.19
CA ALA A 100 -0.05 23.10 -10.65
C ALA A 100 -0.51 23.63 -12.01
N ALA A 101 -0.96 22.74 -12.91
CA ALA A 101 -1.53 23.08 -14.22
C ALA A 101 -3.00 23.53 -14.16
N GLY A 102 -3.61 23.59 -12.97
CA GLY A 102 -5.01 23.90 -12.74
C GLY A 102 -5.90 22.66 -12.71
N GLY A 103 -7.12 22.83 -12.16
CA GLY A 103 -8.08 21.77 -11.94
C GLY A 103 -7.86 20.97 -10.63
N ALA A 104 -8.89 20.24 -10.21
CA ALA A 104 -8.84 19.45 -8.98
C ALA A 104 -7.78 18.34 -9.06
N TRP A 105 -7.03 18.15 -7.98
CA TRP A 105 -6.10 17.04 -7.86
C TRP A 105 -6.81 15.80 -7.32
N THR A 106 -6.72 14.70 -8.04
CA THR A 106 -7.37 13.43 -7.69
C THR A 106 -6.51 12.51 -6.83
N GLY A 107 -5.38 13.00 -6.29
CA GLY A 107 -4.44 12.18 -5.54
C GLY A 107 -3.53 11.32 -6.42
N THR A 108 -3.38 11.69 -7.68
CA THR A 108 -2.57 10.95 -8.65
C THR A 108 -1.48 11.83 -9.25
N GLY A 109 -0.38 11.21 -9.69
CA GLY A 109 0.67 11.82 -10.49
C GLY A 109 1.02 10.94 -11.68
N THR A 110 1.87 11.43 -12.56
CA THR A 110 2.36 10.71 -13.75
C THR A 110 3.87 10.53 -13.66
N ILE A 111 4.39 9.31 -13.79
CA ILE A 111 5.83 9.04 -13.82
C ILE A 111 6.45 9.68 -15.07
N THR A 112 7.47 10.48 -14.87
CA THR A 112 8.24 11.13 -15.97
C THR A 112 9.67 10.62 -16.07
N ALA A 113 10.28 10.23 -14.95
CA ALA A 113 11.59 9.58 -14.91
C ALA A 113 11.67 8.64 -13.69
N ARG A 114 12.62 7.73 -13.71
CA ARG A 114 12.83 6.76 -12.65
C ARG A 114 14.26 6.20 -12.64
N THR A 115 14.67 5.74 -11.47
CA THR A 115 15.86 4.89 -11.26
C THR A 115 15.44 3.68 -10.42
N ALA A 116 16.38 2.86 -10.00
CA ALA A 116 16.07 1.77 -9.07
C ALA A 116 15.49 2.26 -7.72
N PHE A 117 15.83 3.47 -7.28
CA PHE A 117 15.47 3.99 -5.95
C PHE A 117 14.65 5.27 -5.98
N THR A 118 14.46 5.87 -7.15
CA THR A 118 13.76 7.16 -7.26
C THR A 118 12.66 7.13 -8.31
N ILE A 119 11.62 7.91 -8.05
CA ILE A 119 10.52 8.16 -8.99
C ILE A 119 10.37 9.68 -9.14
N THR A 120 10.45 10.16 -10.38
CA THR A 120 10.06 11.52 -10.71
C THR A 120 8.65 11.54 -11.24
N MET A 121 7.79 12.39 -10.67
CA MET A 121 6.38 12.49 -11.03
C MET A 121 6.02 13.93 -11.36
N SER A 122 5.07 14.11 -12.27
CA SER A 122 4.40 15.37 -12.60
C SER A 122 2.91 15.31 -12.23
N ASP A 123 2.15 16.34 -12.59
CA ASP A 123 0.70 16.48 -12.37
C ASP A 123 0.29 16.62 -10.90
N LEU A 124 1.23 17.01 -10.05
CA LEU A 124 0.98 17.28 -8.63
C LEU A 124 0.57 18.74 -8.39
N PRO A 125 0.08 19.08 -7.20
CA PRO A 125 -0.05 20.47 -6.76
C PRO A 125 1.28 21.20 -6.77
N ALA A 126 1.24 22.52 -7.04
CA ALA A 126 2.43 23.36 -6.94
C ALA A 126 2.99 23.30 -5.50
N ASN A 127 4.31 23.15 -5.37
CA ASN A 127 5.00 23.05 -4.09
C ASN A 127 4.47 21.93 -3.17
N TYR A 128 3.90 20.85 -3.75
CA TYR A 128 3.45 19.68 -3.00
C TYR A 128 4.55 19.12 -2.11
N GLN A 129 4.23 18.86 -0.83
CA GLN A 129 5.17 18.36 0.17
C GLN A 129 5.00 16.86 0.36
N ALA A 130 5.91 16.07 -0.17
CA ALA A 130 6.03 14.67 0.22
C ALA A 130 6.79 14.55 1.55
N LYS A 131 6.36 13.66 2.41
CA LYS A 131 7.00 13.37 3.70
C LYS A 131 7.46 11.91 3.74
N ALA A 132 8.50 11.65 4.53
CA ALA A 132 8.88 10.27 4.85
C ALA A 132 7.69 9.55 5.48
N GLY A 133 7.37 8.35 4.97
CA GLY A 133 6.20 7.58 5.36
C GLY A 133 4.99 7.74 4.42
N ASP A 134 4.99 8.68 3.48
CA ASP A 134 3.94 8.78 2.46
C ASP A 134 3.93 7.54 1.58
N ARG A 135 2.73 7.05 1.24
CA ARG A 135 2.52 5.86 0.43
C ARG A 135 2.22 6.22 -1.02
N LEU A 136 2.74 5.40 -1.91
CA LEU A 136 2.41 5.52 -3.33
C LEU A 136 2.33 4.13 -3.99
N SER A 137 1.50 4.02 -5.02
CA SER A 137 1.40 2.77 -5.79
C SER A 137 1.10 3.05 -7.26
N TYR A 138 1.50 2.12 -8.11
CA TYR A 138 1.21 2.15 -9.54
C TYR A 138 0.97 0.73 -10.05
N GLU A 139 0.34 0.61 -11.21
CA GLU A 139 0.16 -0.68 -11.87
C GLU A 139 1.49 -1.21 -12.38
N TRP A 140 1.78 -2.49 -12.08
CA TRP A 140 3.01 -3.15 -12.48
C TRP A 140 2.74 -4.62 -12.74
N GLY A 141 3.04 -5.07 -13.98
CA GLY A 141 2.74 -6.43 -14.39
C GLY A 141 1.24 -6.76 -14.27
N LEU A 142 0.93 -7.85 -13.59
CA LEU A 142 -0.44 -8.28 -13.26
C LEU A 142 -0.90 -7.80 -11.88
N GLY A 143 -0.04 -7.07 -11.18
CA GLY A 143 -0.25 -6.59 -9.82
C GLY A 143 -0.08 -5.09 -9.68
N ARG A 144 0.34 -4.67 -8.49
CA ARG A 144 0.65 -3.28 -8.17
C ARG A 144 1.94 -3.20 -7.37
N ALA A 145 2.84 -2.34 -7.81
CA ALA A 145 3.97 -1.93 -7.00
C ALA A 145 3.48 -0.96 -5.92
N TYR A 146 4.00 -1.11 -4.70
CA TYR A 146 3.64 -0.32 -3.54
C TYR A 146 4.90 0.11 -2.81
N HIS A 147 5.07 1.40 -2.61
CA HIS A 147 6.29 1.99 -2.08
C HIS A 147 5.97 3.01 -0.99
N GLU A 148 6.97 3.24 -0.16
CA GLU A 148 7.01 4.29 0.84
C GLU A 148 8.06 5.32 0.46
N VAL A 149 7.74 6.60 0.62
CA VAL A 149 8.70 7.70 0.49
C VAL A 149 9.61 7.67 1.73
N VAL A 150 10.93 7.66 1.53
CA VAL A 150 11.90 7.58 2.64
C VAL A 150 12.44 8.93 3.07
N GLU A 151 12.37 9.94 2.22
CA GLU A 151 12.85 11.30 2.52
C GLU A 151 11.83 12.36 2.12
N GLY A 152 11.67 13.36 2.99
CA GLY A 152 10.79 14.49 2.71
C GLY A 152 11.35 15.40 1.63
N VAL A 153 10.54 15.73 0.61
CA VAL A 153 10.93 16.61 -0.50
C VAL A 153 9.72 17.43 -0.96
N ALA A 154 9.99 18.60 -1.53
CA ALA A 154 8.97 19.47 -2.11
C ALA A 154 8.98 19.42 -3.64
N ALA A 155 7.78 19.39 -4.23
CA ALA A 155 7.61 19.64 -5.66
C ALA A 155 8.01 21.07 -6.01
N ASN A 156 8.39 21.30 -7.27
CA ASN A 156 8.56 22.63 -7.79
C ASN A 156 7.21 23.34 -8.05
N SER A 157 7.26 24.59 -8.50
CA SER A 157 6.06 25.38 -8.85
C SER A 157 5.23 24.78 -9.99
N SER A 158 5.83 23.93 -10.82
CA SER A 158 5.14 23.21 -11.91
C SER A 158 4.55 21.86 -11.48
N GLY A 159 4.63 21.51 -10.17
CA GLY A 159 4.09 20.26 -9.65
C GLY A 159 4.93 19.04 -10.03
N VAL A 160 6.24 19.20 -10.23
CA VAL A 160 7.17 18.08 -10.49
C VAL A 160 7.99 17.80 -9.25
N ILE A 161 8.11 16.53 -8.88
CA ILE A 161 8.83 16.05 -7.70
C ILE A 161 9.64 14.81 -8.04
N THR A 162 10.81 14.65 -7.41
CA THR A 162 11.56 13.39 -7.40
C THR A 162 11.62 12.89 -5.97
N VAL A 163 11.06 11.70 -5.72
CA VAL A 163 11.04 11.06 -4.41
C VAL A 163 11.93 9.83 -4.40
N THR A 164 12.61 9.59 -3.27
CA THR A 164 13.32 8.34 -2.99
C THR A 164 12.33 7.39 -2.33
N VAL A 165 12.31 6.11 -2.76
CA VAL A 165 11.30 5.14 -2.35
C VAL A 165 11.89 3.81 -1.90
N GLU A 166 11.19 3.16 -0.97
CA GLU A 166 11.40 1.79 -0.53
C GLU A 166 10.08 0.99 -0.59
N PRO A 167 10.13 -0.29 -0.97
CA PRO A 167 11.27 -1.02 -1.54
C PRO A 167 11.70 -0.41 -2.88
N TYR A 168 12.90 -0.76 -3.35
CA TYR A 168 13.40 -0.33 -4.65
C TYR A 168 12.48 -0.78 -5.80
N LEU A 169 12.54 -0.06 -6.93
CA LEU A 169 11.77 -0.40 -8.12
C LEU A 169 12.32 -1.69 -8.76
N ARG A 170 11.42 -2.57 -9.11
CA ARG A 170 11.75 -3.84 -9.78
C ARG A 170 11.68 -3.71 -11.28
N GLU A 171 12.49 -4.49 -11.95
CA GLU A 171 12.40 -4.61 -13.40
C GLU A 171 11.26 -5.58 -13.83
N PRO A 172 10.60 -5.35 -14.97
CA PRO A 172 10.78 -4.16 -15.82
C PRO A 172 10.24 -2.90 -15.15
N TYR A 173 11.00 -1.82 -15.18
CA TYR A 173 10.57 -0.56 -14.58
C TYR A 173 9.27 -0.04 -15.21
N PRO A 174 8.44 0.70 -14.44
CA PRO A 174 7.22 1.28 -14.98
C PRO A 174 7.50 2.22 -16.15
N SER A 175 6.59 2.35 -17.09
CA SER A 175 6.72 3.30 -18.20
C SER A 175 6.66 4.75 -17.69
N THR A 176 7.24 5.69 -18.46
CA THR A 176 7.23 7.12 -18.15
C THR A 176 5.86 7.78 -18.31
N SER A 177 4.80 7.06 -18.54
CA SER A 177 3.41 7.56 -18.57
C SER A 177 2.52 6.85 -17.54
N THR A 178 3.14 6.03 -16.68
CA THR A 178 2.38 5.29 -15.67
C THR A 178 1.81 6.23 -14.61
N THR A 179 0.54 6.05 -14.29
CA THR A 179 -0.14 6.80 -13.22
C THR A 179 0.24 6.24 -11.86
N VAL A 180 0.67 7.13 -10.97
CA VAL A 180 0.95 6.87 -9.55
C VAL A 180 -0.23 7.34 -8.71
N THR A 181 -0.67 6.54 -7.77
CA THR A 181 -1.71 6.88 -6.79
C THR A 181 -1.06 7.19 -5.44
N LEU A 182 -1.36 8.36 -4.88
CA LEU A 182 -0.82 8.86 -3.60
C LEU A 182 -1.89 8.98 -2.51
N ILE A 183 -3.18 9.11 -2.88
CA ILE A 183 -4.29 9.08 -1.92
C ILE A 183 -4.89 7.69 -1.97
N ARG A 184 -5.01 7.04 -0.80
CA ARG A 184 -5.47 5.66 -0.68
C ARG A 184 -4.75 4.74 -1.67
N ALA A 185 -3.42 4.81 -1.66
CA ALA A 185 -2.58 3.99 -2.55
C ALA A 185 -2.98 2.51 -2.43
N PRO A 186 -3.54 1.89 -3.49
CA PRO A 186 -3.99 0.51 -3.42
C PRO A 186 -2.82 -0.47 -3.52
N ILE A 187 -2.94 -1.57 -2.80
CA ILE A 187 -1.99 -2.69 -2.85
C ILE A 187 -2.76 -3.98 -3.11
N ILE A 188 -2.20 -4.89 -3.91
CA ILE A 188 -2.79 -6.21 -4.12
C ILE A 188 -2.19 -7.17 -3.12
N LEU A 189 -3.07 -7.80 -2.35
CA LEU A 189 -2.72 -8.67 -1.24
C LEU A 189 -3.35 -10.05 -1.40
N LYS A 190 -2.70 -11.05 -0.84
CA LYS A 190 -3.30 -12.36 -0.54
C LYS A 190 -3.33 -12.56 0.96
N MET A 191 -4.41 -13.12 1.44
CA MET A 191 -4.54 -13.51 2.84
C MET A 191 -3.55 -14.63 3.17
N VAL A 192 -2.87 -14.51 4.31
CA VAL A 192 -2.03 -15.60 4.82
C VAL A 192 -2.94 -16.71 5.33
N PRO A 193 -2.77 -17.96 4.87
CA PRO A 193 -3.61 -19.07 5.30
C PRO A 193 -3.62 -19.22 6.84
N ASN A 194 -4.80 -19.57 7.39
CA ASN A 194 -5.01 -19.80 8.82
C ASN A 194 -4.84 -18.59 9.75
N THR A 195 -4.77 -17.37 9.22
CA THR A 195 -4.71 -16.15 10.04
C THR A 195 -6.07 -15.48 10.24
N TRP A 196 -7.10 -15.93 9.52
CA TRP A 196 -8.45 -15.43 9.69
C TRP A 196 -9.01 -15.81 11.06
N SER A 197 -9.36 -14.80 11.84
CA SER A 197 -10.00 -14.95 13.14
C SER A 197 -11.30 -14.15 13.15
N ALA A 198 -12.40 -14.85 13.35
CA ALA A 198 -13.74 -14.30 13.51
C ALA A 198 -14.44 -15.09 14.61
N PRO A 199 -14.25 -14.75 15.91
CA PRO A 199 -14.82 -15.48 17.04
C PRO A 199 -16.33 -15.62 16.93
N ASP A 200 -16.89 -16.78 17.30
CA ASP A 200 -18.30 -17.12 17.10
C ASP A 200 -19.16 -16.88 18.36
N ASP A 201 -18.95 -15.76 19.03
CA ASP A 201 -19.68 -15.36 20.21
C ASP A 201 -20.93 -14.52 19.89
N ILE A 202 -21.91 -14.58 20.80
CA ILE A 202 -23.10 -13.72 20.76
C ILE A 202 -22.68 -12.31 21.18
N GLY A 203 -22.59 -11.39 20.22
CA GLY A 203 -22.23 -10.00 20.49
C GLY A 203 -21.47 -9.36 19.34
N LYS A 204 -20.87 -8.20 19.64
CA LYS A 204 -20.00 -7.51 18.68
C LYS A 204 -18.60 -8.10 18.74
N GLN A 205 -18.15 -8.64 17.64
CA GLN A 205 -16.84 -9.29 17.54
C GLN A 205 -15.96 -8.62 16.50
N ARG A 206 -14.65 -8.70 16.72
CA ARG A 206 -13.65 -8.21 15.80
C ARG A 206 -13.23 -9.32 14.84
N ILE A 207 -12.98 -8.95 13.61
CA ILE A 207 -12.33 -9.81 12.63
C ILE A 207 -10.89 -9.36 12.48
N SER A 208 -9.97 -10.30 12.49
CA SER A 208 -8.56 -10.04 12.21
C SER A 208 -7.99 -11.04 11.21
N PHE A 209 -7.05 -10.61 10.40
CA PHE A 209 -6.31 -11.44 9.46
C PHE A 209 -5.01 -10.77 9.03
N GLU A 210 -4.10 -11.60 8.54
CA GLU A 210 -2.84 -11.16 7.96
C GLU A 210 -2.87 -11.34 6.44
N ALA A 211 -2.10 -10.51 5.76
CA ALA A 211 -1.99 -10.54 4.31
C ALA A 211 -0.59 -10.17 3.86
N VAL A 212 -0.21 -10.65 2.68
CA VAL A 212 1.08 -10.40 2.05
C VAL A 212 0.88 -9.88 0.63
N GLN A 213 1.74 -8.97 0.21
CA GLN A 213 1.74 -8.40 -1.13
C GLN A 213 1.92 -9.47 -2.20
N VAL A 214 1.18 -9.33 -3.29
CA VAL A 214 1.33 -10.12 -4.52
C VAL A 214 1.99 -9.25 -5.57
N ILE A 215 2.95 -9.84 -6.26
CA ILE A 215 3.70 -9.22 -7.35
C ILE A 215 3.40 -9.97 -8.64
#